data_7e6971b207b44c7d98fb0caccf6a9338
#
_entry.id   7e6971b207b44c7d98fb0caccf6a9338
#
_cell.length_a   1.000
_cell.length_b   1.000
_cell.length_c   1.000
_cell.angle_alpha   90.00
_cell.angle_beta   90.00
_cell.angle_gamma   90.00
#
_symmetry.space_group_name_H-M   'P 1'
#
loop_
_entity.id
_entity.type
_entity.pdbx_description
1 polymer ?
#
loop_
_entity_poly.entity_id
_entity_poly.type
_entity_poly.pdbx_seq_one_letter_code
_entity_poly.pdbx_strand_id
1 'polypeptide(L)'
;MSHVKTLTTLFSTVVLMTTLGCASTRTHEGTGEYVDDSVITSKVKAAIFNEPGLKVSEIKVETFKGVVQLSGFVNSREDINGAVRVASAVGGVKSVTNEMQLK
;
A
#
# COMPACT_ATOMS: atom_id res chain seq x y z
N MET A 1 21.98 -35.29 29.41
CA MET A 1 21.97 -35.54 27.96
C MET A 1 20.60 -35.32 27.34
N SER A 2 19.59 -36.01 27.84
CA SER A 2 18.25 -35.89 27.29
C SER A 2 17.71 -34.48 27.41
N HIS A 3 18.14 -33.74 28.42
CA HIS A 3 17.67 -32.37 28.60
C HIS A 3 18.09 -31.47 27.47
N VAL A 4 19.32 -31.64 26.98
CA VAL A 4 19.82 -30.80 25.90
C VAL A 4 19.02 -31.03 24.62
N LYS A 5 18.75 -32.32 24.35
CA LYS A 5 17.98 -32.68 23.15
C LYS A 5 16.58 -32.07 23.21
N THR A 6 15.95 -32.17 24.37
CA THR A 6 14.61 -31.61 24.53
C THR A 6 14.59 -30.11 24.29
N LEU A 7 15.55 -29.42 24.84
CA LEU A 7 15.62 -27.96 24.66
C LEU A 7 15.81 -27.60 23.21
N THR A 8 16.67 -28.32 22.51
CA THR A 8 16.92 -28.07 21.11
C THR A 8 15.64 -28.24 20.30
N THR A 9 14.91 -29.29 20.57
CA THR A 9 13.67 -29.58 19.87
C THR A 9 12.65 -28.47 20.08
N LEU A 10 12.51 -28.02 21.31
CA LEU A 10 11.57 -26.96 21.61
C LEU A 10 11.93 -25.68 20.89
N PHE A 11 13.21 -25.37 20.86
CA PHE A 11 13.67 -24.16 20.19
C PHE A 11 13.31 -24.19 18.69
N SER A 12 13.55 -25.33 18.06
CA SER A 12 13.22 -25.47 16.64
C SER A 12 11.74 -25.30 16.40
N THR A 13 10.93 -25.83 17.27
CA THR A 13 9.48 -25.72 17.11
C THR A 13 9.03 -24.28 17.20
N VAL A 14 9.59 -23.52 18.13
CA VAL A 14 9.23 -22.12 18.28
C VAL A 14 9.58 -21.32 17.02
N VAL A 15 10.75 -21.55 16.48
CA VAL A 15 11.17 -20.84 15.26
C VAL A 15 10.22 -21.13 14.12
N LEU A 16 9.83 -22.38 13.98
CA LEU A 16 8.92 -22.79 12.92
C LEU A 16 7.57 -22.10 13.06
N MET A 17 7.05 -22.04 14.26
CA MET A 17 5.77 -21.40 14.49
C MET A 17 5.80 -19.91 14.16
N THR A 18 6.90 -19.26 14.49
CA THR A 18 7.06 -17.86 14.16
C THR A 18 6.98 -17.64 12.65
N THR A 19 7.66 -18.48 11.90
CA THR A 19 7.64 -18.36 10.44
C THR A 19 6.24 -18.56 9.90
N LEU A 20 5.55 -19.55 10.39
CA LEU A 20 4.18 -19.82 9.96
C LEU A 20 3.26 -18.67 10.30
N GLY A 21 3.48 -18.05 11.45
CA GLY A 21 2.67 -16.91 11.84
C GLY A 21 2.76 -15.77 10.84
N CYS A 22 3.96 -15.46 10.40
CA CYS A 22 4.14 -14.40 9.42
C CYS A 22 3.47 -14.77 8.09
N ALA A 23 3.64 -16.00 7.65
CA ALA A 23 3.02 -16.46 6.42
C ALA A 23 1.50 -16.40 6.52
N SER A 24 0.96 -16.81 7.64
CA SER A 24 -0.49 -16.79 7.84
C SER A 24 -1.03 -15.39 7.76
N THR A 25 -0.33 -14.44 8.35
CA THR A 25 -0.77 -13.06 8.32
C THR A 25 -0.89 -12.54 6.90
N ARG A 26 0.11 -12.80 6.08
CA ARG A 26 0.07 -12.36 4.69
C ARG A 26 -1.05 -13.04 3.92
N THR A 27 -1.23 -14.32 4.15
CA THR A 27 -2.29 -15.06 3.48
C THR A 27 -3.65 -14.53 3.86
N HIS A 28 -3.82 -14.24 5.13
CA HIS A 28 -5.07 -13.69 5.61
C HIS A 28 -5.41 -12.37 4.93
N GLU A 29 -4.43 -11.52 4.78
CA GLU A 29 -4.64 -10.26 4.09
C GLU A 29 -5.01 -10.46 2.65
N GLY A 30 -4.41 -11.46 2.03
CA GLY A 30 -4.68 -11.73 0.63
C GLY A 30 -6.07 -12.23 0.37
N THR A 31 -6.73 -12.83 1.35
CA THR A 31 -8.08 -13.35 1.15
C THR A 31 -9.11 -12.24 1.15
N GLY A 32 -8.85 -11.19 1.90
CA GLY A 32 -9.80 -10.11 1.98
C GLY A 32 -9.63 -9.16 0.83
N GLU A 33 -10.58 -8.36 0.66
CA GLU A 33 -10.46 -7.24 -0.23
C GLU A 33 -9.66 -6.12 0.41
N TYR A 34 -9.17 -6.39 1.62
CA TYR A 34 -8.42 -5.39 2.35
C TYR A 34 -6.98 -5.32 1.86
N VAL A 35 -6.55 -4.15 1.50
CA VAL A 35 -5.17 -3.85 1.16
C VAL A 35 -4.72 -2.74 2.10
N ASP A 36 -3.54 -2.92 2.69
CA ASP A 36 -3.01 -1.95 3.64
C ASP A 36 -2.91 -0.57 3.00
N ASP A 37 -3.34 0.45 3.73
CA ASP A 37 -3.35 1.82 3.22
C ASP A 37 -1.96 2.28 2.79
N SER A 38 -0.91 1.85 3.49
CA SER A 38 0.45 2.24 3.12
C SER A 38 0.85 1.62 1.79
N VAL A 39 0.38 0.42 1.50
CA VAL A 39 0.64 -0.23 0.22
C VAL A 39 -0.10 0.50 -0.88
N ILE A 40 -1.34 0.87 -0.64
CA ILE A 40 -2.12 1.63 -1.62
C ILE A 40 -1.43 2.95 -1.92
N THR A 41 -0.99 3.67 -0.89
CA THR A 41 -0.28 4.93 -1.08
C THR A 41 0.94 4.74 -1.97
N SER A 42 1.74 3.71 -1.71
CA SER A 42 2.92 3.45 -2.51
C SER A 42 2.57 3.15 -3.96
N LYS A 43 1.54 2.35 -4.18
CA LYS A 43 1.13 2.02 -5.54
C LYS A 43 0.59 3.22 -6.29
N VAL A 44 -0.16 4.07 -5.60
CA VAL A 44 -0.68 5.29 -6.23
C VAL A 44 0.45 6.21 -6.62
N LYS A 45 1.43 6.38 -5.73
CA LYS A 45 2.60 7.20 -6.05
C LYS A 45 3.34 6.66 -7.25
N ALA A 46 3.51 5.36 -7.34
CA ALA A 46 4.17 4.74 -8.49
C ALA A 46 3.37 4.96 -9.76
N ALA A 47 2.06 4.85 -9.70
CA ALA A 47 1.21 5.07 -10.86
C ALA A 47 1.31 6.50 -11.35
N ILE A 48 1.32 7.46 -10.43
CA ILE A 48 1.48 8.86 -10.80
C ILE A 48 2.86 9.10 -11.40
N PHE A 49 3.88 8.51 -10.80
CA PHE A 49 5.25 8.66 -11.31
C PHE A 49 5.37 8.16 -12.74
N ASN A 50 4.68 7.08 -13.07
CA ASN A 50 4.77 6.47 -14.39
C ASN A 50 3.91 7.17 -15.43
N GLU A 51 3.05 8.09 -15.03
CA GLU A 51 2.16 8.76 -15.97
C GLU A 51 2.87 9.97 -16.57
N PRO A 52 2.98 10.05 -17.91
CA PRO A 52 3.63 11.19 -18.54
C PRO A 52 2.93 12.49 -18.18
N GLY A 53 3.72 13.50 -17.87
CA GLY A 53 3.19 14.82 -17.56
C GLY A 53 2.87 15.05 -16.10
N LEU A 54 2.78 14.00 -15.30
CA LEU A 54 2.53 14.17 -13.87
C LEU A 54 3.84 14.19 -13.09
N LYS A 55 3.87 15.00 -12.03
CA LYS A 55 5.03 15.10 -11.15
C LYS A 55 4.63 14.69 -9.76
N VAL A 56 5.13 13.54 -9.35
CA VAL A 56 4.76 12.98 -8.05
C VAL A 56 5.20 13.89 -6.91
N SER A 57 6.24 14.72 -7.13
CA SER A 57 6.69 15.65 -6.10
C SER A 57 5.72 16.78 -5.84
N GLU A 58 4.79 17.02 -6.75
CA GLU A 58 3.79 18.07 -6.59
C GLU A 58 2.47 17.53 -6.05
N ILE A 59 2.34 16.23 -5.93
CA ILE A 59 1.08 15.61 -5.55
C ILE A 59 1.30 14.80 -4.27
N LYS A 60 0.57 15.18 -3.23
CA LYS A 60 0.61 14.44 -1.98
C LYS A 60 -0.47 13.38 -1.99
N VAL A 61 -0.11 12.17 -1.58
CA VAL A 61 -1.02 11.03 -1.58
C VAL A 61 -1.18 10.55 -0.15
N GLU A 62 -2.42 10.48 0.31
CA GLU A 62 -2.74 9.91 1.61
C GLU A 62 -3.88 8.93 1.44
N THR A 63 -3.84 7.84 2.19
CA THR A 63 -4.86 6.80 2.09
C THR A 63 -5.38 6.46 3.46
N PHE A 64 -6.70 6.41 3.59
CA PHE A 64 -7.35 5.99 4.82
C PHE A 64 -8.49 5.06 4.48
N LYS A 65 -8.38 3.82 4.93
CA LYS A 65 -9.40 2.77 4.71
C LYS A 65 -9.79 2.65 3.25
N GLY A 66 -8.79 2.70 2.38
CA GLY A 66 -9.01 2.54 0.95
C GLY A 66 -9.40 3.81 0.21
N VAL A 67 -9.66 4.89 0.91
CA VAL A 67 -9.98 6.18 0.30
C VAL A 67 -8.67 6.94 0.10
N VAL A 68 -8.35 7.27 -1.13
CA VAL A 68 -7.13 8.00 -1.48
C VAL A 68 -7.44 9.47 -1.61
N GLN A 69 -6.69 10.28 -0.91
CA GLN A 69 -6.80 11.74 -1.02
C GLN A 69 -5.57 12.27 -1.73
N LEU A 70 -5.80 13.00 -2.81
CA LEU A 70 -4.74 13.64 -3.58
C LEU A 70 -4.81 15.14 -3.34
N SER A 71 -3.67 15.74 -3.00
CA SER A 71 -3.62 17.18 -2.73
C SER A 71 -2.35 17.76 -3.31
N GLY A 72 -2.30 19.08 -3.37
CA GLY A 72 -1.15 19.79 -3.90
C GLY A 72 -1.55 20.77 -4.99
N PHE A 73 -0.55 21.34 -5.64
CA PHE A 73 -0.75 22.33 -6.70
C PHE A 73 -0.13 21.82 -7.99
N VAL A 74 -0.93 21.77 -9.03
CA VAL A 74 -0.51 21.23 -10.33
C VAL A 74 -0.76 22.25 -11.43
N ASN A 75 -0.20 21.98 -12.61
CA ASN A 75 -0.18 22.99 -13.68
C ASN A 75 -1.47 23.06 -14.48
N SER A 76 -2.24 21.99 -14.55
CA SER A 76 -3.38 21.95 -15.45
C SER A 76 -4.49 21.07 -14.92
N ARG A 77 -5.67 21.26 -15.45
CA ARG A 77 -6.80 20.41 -15.13
C ARG A 77 -6.58 19.00 -15.66
N GLU A 78 -5.89 18.88 -16.79
CA GLU A 78 -5.54 17.55 -17.29
C GLU A 78 -4.69 16.79 -16.32
N ASP A 79 -3.78 17.47 -15.61
CA ASP A 79 -2.97 16.82 -14.60
C ASP A 79 -3.83 16.32 -13.44
N ILE A 80 -4.81 17.12 -13.02
CA ILE A 80 -5.74 16.70 -11.99
C ILE A 80 -6.49 15.44 -12.43
N ASN A 81 -7.06 15.48 -13.62
CA ASN A 81 -7.85 14.37 -14.14
C ASN A 81 -7.00 13.13 -14.31
N GLY A 82 -5.77 13.30 -14.80
CA GLY A 82 -4.86 12.18 -14.97
C GLY A 82 -4.48 11.53 -13.67
N ALA A 83 -4.19 12.34 -12.65
CA ALA A 83 -3.83 11.79 -11.34
C ALA A 83 -5.01 11.02 -10.73
N VAL A 84 -6.21 11.57 -10.82
CA VAL A 84 -7.40 10.89 -10.31
C VAL A 84 -7.62 9.58 -11.06
N ARG A 85 -7.45 9.60 -12.38
CA ARG A 85 -7.66 8.41 -13.20
C ARG A 85 -6.70 7.29 -12.82
N VAL A 86 -5.40 7.60 -12.73
CA VAL A 86 -4.43 6.54 -12.44
C VAL A 86 -4.55 6.07 -11.00
N ALA A 87 -4.88 6.95 -10.08
CA ALA A 87 -5.08 6.55 -8.68
C ALA A 87 -6.29 5.64 -8.55
N SER A 88 -7.37 5.94 -9.27
CA SER A 88 -8.59 5.15 -9.21
C SER A 88 -8.39 3.75 -9.75
N ALA A 89 -7.42 3.56 -10.63
CA ALA A 89 -7.16 2.26 -11.24
C ALA A 89 -6.31 1.35 -10.36
N VAL A 90 -5.74 1.86 -9.28
CA VAL A 90 -4.89 1.04 -8.41
C VAL A 90 -5.75 0.06 -7.62
N GLY A 91 -5.30 -1.19 -7.58
CA GLY A 91 -6.02 -2.21 -6.83
C GLY A 91 -6.08 -1.89 -5.35
N GLY A 92 -7.25 -2.06 -4.75
CA GLY A 92 -7.48 -1.76 -3.35
C GLY A 92 -8.06 -0.39 -3.09
N VAL A 93 -8.03 0.50 -4.08
CA VAL A 93 -8.60 1.84 -3.93
C VAL A 93 -10.11 1.77 -4.02
N LYS A 94 -10.77 2.27 -2.99
CA LYS A 94 -12.23 2.31 -2.96
C LYS A 94 -12.76 3.57 -3.62
N SER A 95 -12.10 4.70 -3.38
CA SER A 95 -12.47 5.95 -4.00
C SER A 95 -11.30 6.92 -3.93
N VAL A 96 -11.37 7.98 -4.73
CA VAL A 96 -10.33 9.00 -4.74
C VAL A 96 -10.99 10.34 -4.48
N THR A 97 -10.44 11.09 -3.54
CA THR A 97 -10.87 12.43 -3.22
C THR A 97 -9.84 13.40 -3.77
N ASN A 98 -10.29 14.33 -4.59
CA ASN A 98 -9.39 15.31 -5.18
C ASN A 98 -9.39 16.60 -4.37
N GLU A 99 -8.21 16.92 -3.83
CA GLU A 99 -7.97 18.19 -3.15
C GLU A 99 -6.86 18.95 -3.84
N MET A 100 -6.56 18.59 -5.09
CA MET A 100 -5.53 19.31 -5.86
C MET A 100 -6.08 20.62 -6.39
N GLN A 101 -5.19 21.58 -6.52
CA GLN A 101 -5.52 22.92 -7.00
C GLN A 101 -4.57 23.31 -8.12
N LEU A 102 -5.05 24.19 -8.98
CA LEU A 102 -4.22 24.74 -10.05
C LEU A 102 -3.28 25.79 -9.47
N LYS A 103 -2.08 25.83 -10.02
CA LYS A 103 -1.10 26.87 -9.67
C LYS A 103 -1.56 28.24 -10.14
#